data_0acffc31da26990f82b9e43b0f3672c2
#
_entry.id   0acffc31da26990f82b9e43b0f3672c2
#
_cell.length_a   1.000
_cell.length_b   1.000
_cell.length_c   1.000
_cell.angle_alpha   90.00
_cell.angle_beta   90.00
_cell.angle_gamma   90.00
#
_symmetry.space_group_name_H-M   'P 1'
#
loop_
_entity.id
_entity.type
_entity.pdbx_description
1 polymer ?
#
loop_
_entity_poly.entity_id
_entity_poly.type
_entity_poly.pdbx_seq_one_letter_code
_entity_poly.pdbx_strand_id
1 'polypeptide(L)'
;MNKFDDKYIRMARIWATNSYCKRRQVGALLVKDKMIISDGYNGTPSGFENECEEGNVTKPYVLHAEANAISKVAKSGNSSEGATLYVTASPCIECSKLIIQAGIRRVVYSDDYRLDDGIQLLRRAGVEVEKVEVE
;
A
#
# COMPACT_ATOMS: atom_id res chain seq x y z
N MET A 1 13.84 9.86 9.59
CA MET A 1 13.28 8.49 9.54
C MET A 1 12.99 8.01 10.95
N ASN A 2 11.79 7.44 11.14
CA ASN A 2 11.38 6.85 12.41
C ASN A 2 12.11 5.51 12.58
N LYS A 3 12.55 5.19 13.79
CA LYS A 3 13.28 3.94 14.02
C LYS A 3 12.48 2.66 13.71
N PHE A 4 11.15 2.75 13.66
CA PHE A 4 10.32 1.60 13.35
C PHE A 4 10.02 1.47 11.84
N ASP A 5 10.34 2.47 11.03
CA ASP A 5 10.05 2.44 9.60
C ASP A 5 10.67 1.23 8.91
N ASP A 6 11.92 0.92 9.24
CA ASP A 6 12.62 -0.23 8.71
C ASP A 6 11.85 -1.53 9.02
N LYS A 7 11.39 -1.68 10.24
CA LYS A 7 10.70 -2.89 10.68
C LYS A 7 9.33 -3.03 10.02
N TYR A 8 8.58 -1.96 9.92
CA TYR A 8 7.26 -2.00 9.25
C TYR A 8 7.41 -2.30 7.77
N ILE A 9 8.42 -1.75 7.11
CA ILE A 9 8.66 -2.08 5.70
C ILE A 9 9.05 -3.55 5.53
N ARG A 10 9.86 -4.10 6.44
CA ARG A 10 10.20 -5.52 6.41
C ARG A 10 8.96 -6.39 6.61
N MET A 11 8.07 -6.00 7.51
CA MET A 11 6.79 -6.70 7.69
C MET A 11 5.94 -6.62 6.43
N ALA A 12 5.88 -5.47 5.78
CA ALA A 12 5.14 -5.32 4.53
C ALA A 12 5.72 -6.20 3.43
N ARG A 13 7.04 -6.34 3.37
CA ARG A 13 7.70 -7.24 2.41
C ARG A 13 7.34 -8.71 2.63
N ILE A 14 7.31 -9.13 3.89
CA ILE A 14 6.86 -10.48 4.21
C ILE A 14 5.40 -10.65 3.80
N TRP A 15 4.57 -9.65 4.09
CA TRP A 15 3.14 -9.71 3.76
C TRP A 15 2.89 -9.79 2.25
N ALA A 16 3.76 -9.13 1.46
CA ALA A 16 3.69 -9.16 0.01
C ALA A 16 3.77 -10.58 -0.56
N THR A 17 4.44 -11.49 0.15
CA THR A 17 4.60 -12.89 -0.32
C THR A 17 3.28 -13.66 -0.33
N ASN A 18 2.23 -13.13 0.28
CA ASN A 18 0.89 -13.72 0.20
C ASN A 18 0.22 -13.50 -1.16
N SER A 19 0.71 -12.54 -1.95
CA SER A 19 0.11 -12.21 -3.24
C SER A 19 0.28 -13.35 -4.24
N TYR A 20 -0.78 -13.67 -4.97
CA TYR A 20 -0.76 -14.63 -6.06
C TYR A 20 -0.39 -13.97 -7.39
N CYS A 21 -0.21 -12.66 -7.42
CA CYS A 21 0.14 -11.94 -8.64
C CYS A 21 1.55 -12.30 -9.09
N LYS A 22 1.72 -12.55 -10.38
CA LYS A 22 3.00 -12.97 -10.95
C LYS A 22 3.86 -11.80 -11.40
N ARG A 23 3.22 -10.73 -11.86
CA ARG A 23 3.96 -9.57 -12.37
C ARG A 23 4.65 -8.80 -11.26
N ARG A 24 4.01 -8.67 -10.11
CA ARG A 24 4.59 -8.00 -8.96
C ARG A 24 3.81 -8.36 -7.70
N GLN A 25 4.53 -8.56 -6.62
CA GLN A 25 3.94 -8.75 -5.30
C GLN A 25 4.22 -7.52 -4.45
N VAL A 26 3.17 -6.92 -3.92
CA VAL A 26 3.25 -5.71 -3.10
C VAL A 26 2.52 -5.94 -1.79
N GLY A 27 3.10 -5.45 -0.70
CA GLY A 27 2.49 -5.52 0.62
C GLY A 27 2.36 -4.13 1.22
N ALA A 28 1.35 -3.95 2.05
CA ALA A 28 1.06 -2.67 2.70
C ALA A 28 0.58 -2.88 4.13
N LEU A 29 0.96 -1.94 5.01
CA LEU A 29 0.47 -1.87 6.38
C LEU A 29 0.01 -0.46 6.67
N LEU A 30 -1.11 -0.32 7.39
CA LEU A 30 -1.54 0.96 7.94
C LEU A 30 -1.27 0.95 9.43
N VAL A 31 -0.53 1.94 9.92
CA VAL A 31 -0.13 2.06 11.31
C VAL A 31 -0.62 3.39 11.86
N LYS A 32 -1.25 3.33 13.03
CA LYS A 32 -1.74 4.52 13.72
C LYS A 32 -1.51 4.35 15.21
N ASP A 33 -0.94 5.37 15.85
CA ASP A 33 -0.65 5.32 17.29
C ASP A 33 0.15 4.07 17.68
N LYS A 34 1.14 3.71 16.86
CA LYS A 34 2.01 2.54 17.04
C LYS A 34 1.29 1.20 16.96
N MET A 35 0.08 1.19 16.38
CA MET A 35 -0.69 -0.03 16.18
C MET A 35 -0.90 -0.27 14.69
N ILE A 36 -0.71 -1.51 14.27
CA ILE A 36 -1.09 -1.91 12.92
C ILE A 36 -2.60 -2.06 12.89
N ILE A 37 -3.28 -1.16 12.17
CA ILE A 37 -4.74 -1.16 12.10
C ILE A 37 -5.28 -1.85 10.85
N SER A 38 -4.42 -2.07 9.86
CA SER A 38 -4.81 -2.77 8.63
C SER A 38 -3.57 -3.24 7.88
N ASP A 39 -3.81 -4.16 6.97
CA ASP A 39 -2.79 -4.72 6.10
C ASP A 39 -3.42 -5.02 4.74
N GLY A 40 -2.57 -5.23 3.74
CA GLY A 40 -3.04 -5.59 2.42
C GLY A 40 -1.91 -6.12 1.56
N TYR A 41 -2.28 -6.89 0.55
CA TYR A 41 -1.39 -7.27 -0.53
C TYR A 41 -2.21 -7.24 -1.81
N ASN A 42 -1.54 -7.14 -2.96
CA ASN A 42 -2.27 -7.03 -4.21
C ASN A 42 -2.90 -8.37 -4.60
N GLY A 43 -4.08 -8.31 -5.19
CA GLY A 43 -4.81 -9.50 -5.57
C GLY A 43 -6.22 -9.21 -6.05
N THR A 44 -6.92 -10.27 -6.43
CA THR A 44 -8.31 -10.20 -6.84
C THR A 44 -9.22 -9.99 -5.63
N PRO A 45 -10.46 -9.53 -5.84
CA PRO A 45 -11.40 -9.38 -4.73
C PRO A 45 -11.67 -10.71 -4.02
N SER A 46 -12.03 -10.64 -2.75
CA SER A 46 -12.33 -11.82 -1.94
C SER A 46 -13.36 -12.71 -2.62
N GLY A 47 -13.07 -14.01 -2.70
CA GLY A 47 -13.97 -14.98 -3.31
C GLY A 47 -13.79 -15.16 -4.81
N PHE A 48 -12.94 -14.34 -5.44
CA PHE A 48 -12.61 -14.48 -6.84
C PHE A 48 -11.45 -15.47 -7.02
N GLU A 49 -11.19 -15.87 -8.25
CA GLU A 49 -10.04 -16.73 -8.56
C GLU A 49 -8.73 -16.06 -8.18
N ASN A 50 -7.76 -16.85 -7.73
CA ASN A 50 -6.44 -16.34 -7.32
C ASN A 50 -5.49 -16.21 -8.50
N GLU A 51 -5.94 -15.51 -9.55
CA GLU A 51 -5.16 -15.26 -10.76
C GLU A 51 -5.27 -13.79 -11.13
N CYS A 52 -4.19 -13.07 -10.96
CA CYS A 52 -4.17 -11.63 -11.22
C CYS A 52 -4.08 -11.30 -12.71
N GLU A 53 -3.49 -12.18 -13.51
CA GLU A 53 -3.18 -11.91 -14.89
C GLU A 53 -3.94 -12.84 -15.83
N GLU A 54 -4.24 -12.33 -17.01
CA GLU A 54 -4.70 -13.11 -18.15
C GLU A 54 -3.67 -12.90 -19.24
N GLY A 55 -2.90 -13.95 -19.55
CA GLY A 55 -1.68 -13.77 -20.33
C GLY A 55 -0.68 -12.97 -19.51
N ASN A 56 -0.15 -11.89 -20.06
CA ASN A 56 0.77 -11.00 -19.35
C ASN A 56 0.12 -9.70 -18.90
N VAL A 57 -1.22 -9.66 -18.92
CA VAL A 57 -1.97 -8.43 -18.61
C VAL A 57 -2.71 -8.61 -17.29
N THR A 58 -2.53 -7.66 -16.38
CA THR A 58 -3.24 -7.65 -15.11
C THR A 58 -4.74 -7.43 -15.34
N LYS A 59 -5.55 -8.26 -14.73
CA LYS A 59 -7.01 -8.15 -14.85
C LYS A 59 -7.48 -6.83 -14.24
N PRO A 60 -8.50 -6.19 -14.85
CA PRO A 60 -8.92 -4.84 -14.39
C PRO A 60 -9.46 -4.79 -12.97
N TYR A 61 -9.89 -5.90 -12.42
CA TYR A 61 -10.44 -5.92 -11.06
C TYR A 61 -9.44 -6.31 -9.97
N VAL A 62 -8.16 -6.43 -10.31
CA VAL A 62 -7.12 -6.65 -9.32
C VAL A 62 -6.94 -5.38 -8.49
N LEU A 63 -6.93 -5.55 -7.17
CA LEU A 63 -6.73 -4.44 -6.23
C LEU A 63 -5.25 -4.34 -5.88
N HIS A 64 -4.76 -3.12 -5.80
CA HIS A 64 -3.41 -2.88 -5.28
C HIS A 64 -3.40 -3.07 -3.77
N ALA A 65 -2.23 -3.31 -3.20
CA ALA A 65 -2.08 -3.53 -1.76
C ALA A 65 -2.63 -2.38 -0.93
N GLU A 66 -2.40 -1.15 -1.35
CA GLU A 66 -2.89 0.06 -0.67
C GLU A 66 -4.42 0.10 -0.65
N ALA A 67 -5.04 -0.18 -1.78
CA ALA A 67 -6.50 -0.20 -1.89
C ALA A 67 -7.09 -1.28 -0.98
N ASN A 68 -6.45 -2.44 -0.91
CA ASN A 68 -6.90 -3.51 -0.01
C ASN A 68 -6.80 -3.10 1.46
N ALA A 69 -5.69 -2.48 1.86
CA ALA A 69 -5.51 -2.02 3.24
C ALA A 69 -6.56 -0.96 3.62
N ILE A 70 -6.80 -0.01 2.74
CA ILE A 70 -7.79 1.05 2.96
C ILE A 70 -9.21 0.47 3.04
N SER A 71 -9.54 -0.47 2.15
CA SER A 71 -10.86 -1.11 2.15
C SER A 71 -11.13 -1.89 3.43
N LYS A 72 -10.11 -2.56 3.97
CA LYS A 72 -10.23 -3.27 5.25
C LYS A 72 -10.53 -2.32 6.40
N VAL A 73 -9.90 -1.15 6.42
CA VAL A 73 -10.19 -0.14 7.44
C VAL A 73 -11.65 0.32 7.30
N ALA A 74 -12.12 0.50 6.07
CA ALA A 74 -13.50 0.97 5.83
C ALA A 74 -14.55 0.04 6.42
N LYS A 75 -14.27 -1.26 6.49
CA LYS A 75 -15.22 -2.22 7.07
C LYS A 75 -14.88 -2.62 8.51
N SER A 76 -13.92 -1.93 9.12
CA SER A 76 -13.54 -2.13 10.53
C SER A 76 -14.08 -1.00 11.39
N GLY A 77 -13.81 -1.05 12.69
CA GLY A 77 -14.12 0.05 13.60
C GLY A 77 -13.04 1.10 13.67
N ASN A 78 -11.96 0.97 12.90
CA ASN A 78 -10.83 1.89 12.90
C ASN A 78 -11.00 3.01 11.87
N SER A 79 -10.17 4.05 12.01
CA SER A 79 -10.11 5.15 11.06
C SER A 79 -8.69 5.26 10.53
N SER A 80 -8.55 5.49 9.22
CA SER A 80 -7.25 5.75 8.59
C SER A 80 -6.78 7.19 8.77
N GLU A 81 -7.63 8.07 9.31
CA GLU A 81 -7.28 9.48 9.52
C GLU A 81 -6.01 9.62 10.36
N GLY A 82 -5.00 10.27 9.82
CA GLY A 82 -3.74 10.48 10.51
C GLY A 82 -2.79 9.30 10.53
N ALA A 83 -3.14 8.20 9.86
CA ALA A 83 -2.31 7.00 9.83
C ALA A 83 -1.07 7.16 8.95
N THR A 84 -0.11 6.25 9.11
CA THR A 84 1.04 6.08 8.23
C THR A 84 0.82 4.81 7.40
N LEU A 85 1.02 4.92 6.10
CA LEU A 85 0.99 3.78 5.20
C LEU A 85 2.42 3.34 4.89
N TYR A 86 2.73 2.08 5.17
CA TYR A 86 3.98 1.44 4.79
C TYR A 86 3.68 0.52 3.62
N VAL A 87 4.32 0.75 2.49
CA VAL A 87 4.06 -0.02 1.27
C VAL A 87 5.38 -0.34 0.58
N THR A 88 5.51 -1.54 0.05
CA THR A 88 6.78 -1.99 -0.54
C THR A 88 7.11 -1.30 -1.86
N ALA A 89 6.10 -0.82 -2.59
CA ALA A 89 6.29 -0.09 -3.84
C ALA A 89 5.62 1.28 -3.74
N SER A 90 6.24 2.30 -4.34
CA SER A 90 5.65 3.65 -4.33
C SER A 90 4.26 3.62 -4.96
N PRO A 91 3.28 4.34 -4.39
CA PRO A 91 1.90 4.30 -4.88
C PRO A 91 1.75 4.90 -6.28
N CYS A 92 0.91 4.27 -7.09
CA CYS A 92 0.51 4.84 -8.37
C CYS A 92 -0.45 6.00 -8.14
N ILE A 93 -0.78 6.74 -9.21
CA ILE A 93 -1.67 7.91 -9.11
C ILE A 93 -3.05 7.52 -8.58
N GLU A 94 -3.59 6.38 -9.00
CA GLU A 94 -4.91 5.93 -8.55
C GLU A 94 -4.93 5.63 -7.04
N CYS A 95 -3.92 4.95 -6.53
CA CYS A 95 -3.81 4.67 -5.10
C CYS A 95 -3.52 5.94 -4.31
N SER A 96 -2.74 6.86 -4.86
CA SER A 96 -2.45 8.14 -4.20
C SER A 96 -3.72 8.96 -3.96
N LYS A 97 -4.67 8.94 -4.89
CA LYS A 97 -5.97 9.59 -4.68
C LYS A 97 -6.69 8.99 -3.48
N LEU A 98 -6.71 7.68 -3.38
CA LEU A 98 -7.36 6.98 -2.26
C LEU A 98 -6.67 7.29 -0.93
N ILE A 99 -5.35 7.32 -0.93
CA ILE A 99 -4.55 7.64 0.25
C ILE A 99 -4.91 9.02 0.78
N ILE A 100 -4.99 10.01 -0.12
CA ILE A 100 -5.35 11.37 0.25
C ILE A 100 -6.75 11.41 0.86
N GLN A 101 -7.73 10.81 0.19
CA GLN A 101 -9.12 10.83 0.65
C GLN A 101 -9.32 10.05 1.95
N ALA A 102 -8.48 9.06 2.20
CA ALA A 102 -8.55 8.28 3.44
C ALA A 102 -7.95 9.02 4.64
N GLY A 103 -7.37 10.20 4.44
CA GLY A 103 -6.80 10.99 5.51
C GLY A 103 -5.45 10.50 6.01
N ILE A 104 -4.78 9.66 5.24
CA ILE A 104 -3.45 9.15 5.59
C ILE A 104 -2.46 10.31 5.54
N ARG A 105 -1.67 10.46 6.60
CA ARG A 105 -0.78 11.60 6.76
C ARG A 105 0.62 11.37 6.20
N ARG A 106 1.07 10.13 6.20
CA ARG A 106 2.45 9.79 5.84
C ARG A 106 2.50 8.50 5.04
N VAL A 107 3.35 8.45 4.01
CA VAL A 107 3.60 7.25 3.22
C VAL A 107 5.09 6.95 3.25
N VAL A 108 5.44 5.71 3.59
CA VAL A 108 6.81 5.20 3.59
C VAL A 108 6.87 4.03 2.63
N TYR A 109 7.83 4.04 1.71
CA TYR A 109 7.97 2.97 0.73
C TYR A 109 9.44 2.60 0.53
N SER A 110 9.70 1.44 -0.07
CA SER A 110 11.07 0.96 -0.29
C SER A 110 11.47 0.88 -1.76
N ASP A 111 10.57 0.48 -2.64
CA ASP A 111 10.89 0.28 -4.05
C ASP A 111 10.15 1.29 -4.92
N ASP A 112 10.84 1.87 -5.89
CA ASP A 112 10.21 2.81 -6.80
C ASP A 112 9.28 2.11 -7.78
N TYR A 113 8.09 2.71 -7.98
CA TYR A 113 7.26 2.40 -9.12
C TYR A 113 7.81 3.16 -10.33
N ARG A 114 7.58 2.66 -11.54
CA ARG A 114 8.15 3.29 -12.75
C ARG A 114 7.71 4.73 -13.00
N LEU A 115 6.55 5.14 -12.46
CA LEU A 115 6.04 6.51 -12.57
C LEU A 115 6.02 7.14 -11.19
N ASP A 116 6.35 8.41 -11.11
CA ASP A 116 6.38 9.15 -9.84
C ASP A 116 5.22 10.14 -9.69
N ASP A 117 4.26 10.13 -10.61
CA ASP A 117 3.12 11.05 -10.57
C ASP A 117 2.28 10.88 -9.30
N GLY A 118 2.17 9.65 -8.79
CA GLY A 118 1.48 9.39 -7.52
C GLY A 118 2.18 10.07 -6.35
N ILE A 119 3.50 9.95 -6.27
CA ILE A 119 4.31 10.60 -5.24
C ILE A 119 4.15 12.13 -5.30
N GLN A 120 4.19 12.68 -6.50
CA GLN A 120 4.03 14.13 -6.67
C GLN A 120 2.65 14.59 -6.22
N LEU A 121 1.61 13.82 -6.52
CA LEU A 121 0.26 14.13 -6.06
C LEU A 121 0.15 14.10 -4.54
N LEU A 122 0.75 13.09 -3.90
CA LEU A 122 0.77 13.00 -2.43
C LEU A 122 1.44 14.22 -1.81
N ARG A 123 2.59 14.62 -2.33
CA ARG A 123 3.31 15.79 -1.83
C ARG A 123 2.52 17.07 -2.03
N ARG A 124 1.86 17.20 -3.16
CA ARG A 124 1.00 18.36 -3.44
C ARG A 124 -0.15 18.46 -2.44
N ALA A 125 -0.66 17.33 -1.97
CA ALA A 125 -1.74 17.28 -0.98
C ALA A 125 -1.25 17.49 0.46
N GLY A 126 0.07 17.61 0.67
CA GLY A 126 0.64 17.77 1.99
C GLY A 126 0.90 16.46 2.72
N VAL A 127 0.79 15.33 2.04
CA VAL A 127 1.15 14.03 2.63
C VAL A 127 2.66 13.92 2.68
N GLU A 128 3.20 13.53 3.83
CA GLU A 128 4.62 13.30 4.00
C GLU A 128 5.00 11.99 3.29
N VAL A 129 6.00 12.03 2.44
CA VAL A 129 6.44 10.85 1.68
C VAL A 129 7.92 10.63 1.91
N GLU A 130 8.28 9.41 2.28
CA GLU A 130 9.66 9.05 2.55
C GLU A 130 9.99 7.69 1.95
N LYS A 131 11.12 7.63 1.26
CA LYS A 131 11.66 6.36 0.78
C LYS A 131 12.69 5.85 1.78
N VAL A 132 12.63 4.57 2.12
CA VAL A 132 13.61 3.93 3.01
C VAL A 132 14.26 2.77 2.27
N GLU A 133 15.52 2.54 2.56
CA GLU A 133 16.25 1.40 2.02
C GLU A 133 16.25 0.26 3.04
N VAL A 134 15.91 -0.94 2.58
CA VAL A 134 15.82 -2.12 3.43
C VAL A 134 16.57 -3.25 2.75
N GLU A 135 17.40 -3.92 3.48
CA GLU A 135 18.15 -5.08 3.00
C GLU A 135 17.30 -6.34 2.96
#